data_bebae11a1417d4d491f2226d6a43c94a
#
_entry.id   bebae11a1417d4d491f2226d6a43c94a
#
_cell.length_a   1.000
_cell.length_b   1.000
_cell.length_c   1.000
_cell.angle_alpha   90.00
_cell.angle_beta   90.00
_cell.angle_gamma   90.00
#
_symmetry.space_group_name_H-M   'P 1'
#
loop_
_entity.id
_entity.type
_entity.pdbx_description
1 polymer ?
#
loop_
_entity_poly.entity_id
_entity_poly.type
_entity_poly.pdbx_seq_one_letter_code
_entity_poly.pdbx_strand_id
1 'polypeptide(L)'
;SGGVTTASQMVTFRSIPVEDINTIEFTVETTDVQPTYAKLKVTPSAESAYYTFGLMRAEEWNEEYEVQQFNAQFDQLLDSYLSYNPNDTVANVLSSYFKRGTQEMAATSLDPNSVYMAYLFVLDNATGHVARVITYPEIVTTPEFGAATPTLEVLGIFSGDEEAGSIFAAPSA
;
A
#
# COMPACT_ATOMS: atom_id res chain seq x y z
N SER A 1 40.66 32.97 46.53
CA SER A 1 40.58 32.75 45.09
C SER A 1 39.84 31.47 44.81
N GLY A 2 38.53 31.59 44.57
CA GLY A 2 37.68 30.46 44.26
C GLY A 2 37.82 30.04 42.79
N GLY A 3 38.42 28.88 42.54
CA GLY A 3 38.35 28.26 41.20
C GLY A 3 36.97 27.74 40.92
N VAL A 4 36.31 28.22 39.87
CA VAL A 4 35.05 27.65 39.39
C VAL A 4 35.39 26.38 38.62
N THR A 5 35.17 25.25 39.24
CA THR A 5 35.20 23.96 38.54
C THR A 5 33.89 23.80 37.79
N THR A 6 33.90 24.03 36.50
CA THR A 6 32.81 23.66 35.63
C THR A 6 32.81 22.13 35.49
N ALA A 7 31.83 21.44 36.08
CA ALA A 7 31.63 20.04 35.82
C ALA A 7 31.19 19.90 34.35
N SER A 8 32.04 19.31 33.51
CA SER A 8 31.65 18.93 32.17
C SER A 8 30.63 17.82 32.24
N GLN A 9 29.40 18.11 31.89
CA GLN A 9 28.38 17.08 31.69
C GLN A 9 28.73 16.31 30.43
N MET A 10 29.07 15.04 30.59
CA MET A 10 29.24 14.13 29.49
C MET A 10 27.83 13.72 29.01
N VAL A 11 27.37 14.34 27.92
CA VAL A 11 26.14 13.92 27.27
C VAL A 11 26.47 12.72 26.41
N THR A 12 26.05 11.54 26.85
CA THR A 12 26.20 10.33 26.04
C THR A 12 25.06 10.29 25.02
N PHE A 13 25.38 10.60 23.78
CA PHE A 13 24.47 10.33 22.69
C PHE A 13 24.51 8.85 22.37
N ARG A 14 23.43 8.14 22.68
CA ARG A 14 23.19 6.84 22.07
C ARG A 14 22.71 7.11 20.65
N SER A 15 23.56 6.92 19.67
CA SER A 15 23.10 6.74 18.30
C SER A 15 22.25 5.47 18.30
N ILE A 16 20.99 5.58 17.94
CA ILE A 16 20.18 4.43 17.58
C ILE A 16 20.93 3.79 16.42
N PRO A 17 21.29 2.50 16.46
CA PRO A 17 21.88 1.85 15.31
C PRO A 17 20.98 2.11 14.11
N VAL A 18 21.53 2.71 13.06
CA VAL A 18 20.81 2.77 11.79
C VAL A 18 20.83 1.36 11.27
N GLU A 19 19.72 0.64 11.47
CA GLU A 19 19.58 -0.68 10.89
C GLU A 19 19.73 -0.56 9.37
N ASP A 20 20.46 -1.49 8.79
CA ASP A 20 20.60 -1.56 7.34
C ASP A 20 19.20 -1.77 6.75
N ILE A 21 18.75 -0.84 5.93
CA ILE A 21 17.45 -0.89 5.26
C ILE A 21 17.24 -2.19 4.46
N ASN A 22 18.31 -2.86 4.08
CA ASN A 22 18.26 -4.14 3.39
C ASN A 22 17.91 -5.31 4.31
N THR A 23 18.06 -5.16 5.63
CA THR A 23 17.75 -6.17 6.62
C THR A 23 16.34 -6.04 7.21
N ILE A 24 15.67 -4.91 6.97
CA ILE A 24 14.31 -4.70 7.45
C ILE A 24 13.34 -5.57 6.65
N GLU A 25 12.63 -6.41 7.35
CA GLU A 25 11.56 -7.22 6.77
C GLU A 25 10.22 -6.48 6.86
N PHE A 26 9.36 -6.69 5.89
CA PHE A 26 8.03 -6.11 5.84
C PHE A 26 7.00 -7.21 5.75
N THR A 27 6.00 -7.14 6.59
CA THR A 27 4.81 -7.99 6.52
C THR A 27 3.69 -7.19 5.87
N VAL A 28 3.08 -7.73 4.82
CA VAL A 28 1.90 -7.14 4.19
C VAL A 28 0.71 -8.05 4.45
N GLU A 29 -0.29 -7.47 5.08
CA GLU A 29 -1.57 -8.12 5.34
C GLU A 29 -2.64 -7.45 4.49
N THR A 30 -3.41 -8.24 3.77
CA THR A 30 -4.63 -7.76 3.11
C THR A 30 -5.82 -8.09 3.97
N THR A 31 -6.58 -7.07 4.29
CA THR A 31 -7.83 -7.21 5.02
C THR A 31 -8.95 -6.61 4.17
N ASP A 32 -10.13 -7.18 4.25
CA ASP A 32 -11.32 -6.63 3.59
C ASP A 32 -11.16 -6.44 2.07
N VAL A 33 -11.00 -7.55 1.35
CA VAL A 33 -10.95 -7.55 -0.12
C VAL A 33 -12.38 -7.67 -0.67
N GLN A 34 -12.78 -6.66 -1.45
CA GLN A 34 -14.09 -6.51 -2.06
C GLN A 34 -13.95 -6.28 -3.58
N PRO A 35 -15.03 -6.23 -4.35
CA PRO A 35 -14.96 -6.05 -5.81
C PRO A 35 -14.18 -4.79 -6.25
N THR A 36 -14.35 -3.69 -5.55
CA THR A 36 -13.76 -2.38 -5.91
C THR A 36 -12.89 -1.79 -4.82
N TYR A 37 -12.54 -2.59 -3.82
CA TYR A 37 -11.86 -2.12 -2.63
C TYR A 37 -10.94 -3.21 -2.06
N ALA A 38 -9.80 -2.79 -1.53
CA ALA A 38 -8.96 -3.63 -0.70
C ALA A 38 -8.25 -2.80 0.36
N LYS A 39 -8.10 -3.34 1.54
CA LYS A 39 -7.34 -2.72 2.62
C LYS A 39 -6.03 -3.47 2.82
N LEU A 40 -4.93 -2.71 2.83
CA LEU A 40 -3.60 -3.24 3.09
C LEU A 40 -3.07 -2.66 4.40
N LYS A 41 -2.38 -3.50 5.13
CA LYS A 41 -1.61 -3.11 6.30
C LYS A 41 -0.18 -3.58 6.12
N VAL A 42 0.76 -2.67 6.26
CA VAL A 42 2.19 -2.93 6.15
C VAL A 42 2.84 -2.73 7.50
N THR A 43 3.57 -3.73 7.96
CA THR A 43 4.29 -3.69 9.24
C THR A 43 5.76 -4.01 8.99
N PRO A 44 6.68 -3.04 9.18
CA PRO A 44 8.11 -3.29 9.13
C PRO A 44 8.61 -3.92 10.43
N SER A 45 9.67 -4.72 10.35
CA SER A 45 10.36 -5.29 11.52
C SER A 45 11.09 -4.24 12.36
N ALA A 46 11.36 -3.06 11.77
CA ALA A 46 11.98 -1.92 12.45
C ALA A 46 11.42 -0.59 11.92
N GLU A 47 11.31 0.39 12.81
CA GLU A 47 10.72 1.71 12.49
C GLU A 47 11.73 2.71 11.91
N SER A 48 12.93 2.27 11.56
CA SER A 48 14.00 3.16 11.07
C SER A 48 13.87 3.54 9.60
N ALA A 49 13.14 2.74 8.80
CA ALA A 49 13.00 2.97 7.37
C ALA A 49 11.77 3.82 7.02
N TYR A 50 11.99 4.76 6.11
CA TYR A 50 10.89 5.36 5.36
C TYR A 50 10.52 4.47 4.19
N TYR A 51 9.25 4.37 3.93
CA TYR A 51 8.74 3.60 2.80
C TYR A 51 7.41 4.15 2.30
N THR A 52 7.08 3.79 1.09
CA THR A 52 5.75 3.95 0.51
C THR A 52 5.30 2.64 -0.08
N PHE A 53 4.01 2.47 -0.23
CA PHE A 53 3.43 1.26 -0.79
C PHE A 53 2.13 1.57 -1.53
N GLY A 54 1.77 0.68 -2.43
CA GLY A 54 0.57 0.81 -3.24
C GLY A 54 0.11 -0.52 -3.81
N LEU A 55 -0.99 -0.44 -4.54
CA LEU A 55 -1.53 -1.51 -5.37
C LEU A 55 -1.50 -1.08 -6.82
N MET A 56 -1.09 -1.98 -7.68
CA MET A 56 -1.13 -1.83 -9.13
C MET A 56 -1.65 -3.12 -9.76
N ARG A 57 -2.28 -3.04 -10.92
CA ARG A 57 -2.60 -4.24 -11.69
C ARG A 57 -1.34 -5.03 -11.97
N ALA A 58 -1.38 -6.34 -11.73
CA ALA A 58 -0.20 -7.18 -11.88
C ALA A 58 0.35 -7.17 -13.32
N GLU A 59 -0.53 -7.03 -14.31
CA GLU A 59 -0.16 -6.95 -15.73
C GLU A 59 0.49 -5.63 -16.16
N GLU A 60 0.28 -4.55 -15.38
CA GLU A 60 0.82 -3.21 -15.65
C GLU A 60 2.14 -2.96 -14.94
N TRP A 61 2.55 -3.85 -14.03
CA TRP A 61 3.74 -3.66 -13.24
C TRP A 61 5.03 -3.70 -14.06
N ASN A 62 5.78 -2.63 -13.99
CA ASN A 62 7.13 -2.54 -14.52
C ASN A 62 8.02 -1.86 -13.47
N GLU A 63 8.81 -2.66 -12.76
CA GLU A 63 9.62 -2.20 -11.64
C GLU A 63 10.56 -1.06 -12.02
N GLU A 64 11.30 -1.20 -13.12
CA GLU A 64 12.25 -0.18 -13.56
C GLU A 64 11.56 1.16 -13.85
N TYR A 65 10.43 1.12 -14.54
CA TYR A 65 9.65 2.30 -14.86
C TYR A 65 9.10 2.96 -13.60
N GLU A 66 8.50 2.19 -12.69
CA GLU A 66 7.90 2.71 -11.46
C GLU A 66 8.95 3.32 -10.52
N VAL A 67 10.12 2.69 -10.40
CA VAL A 67 11.25 3.24 -9.63
C VAL A 67 11.76 4.54 -10.23
N GLN A 68 11.91 4.61 -11.55
CA GLN A 68 12.34 5.84 -12.23
C GLN A 68 11.32 6.97 -12.03
N GLN A 69 10.04 6.68 -12.16
CA GLN A 69 8.97 7.67 -11.96
C GLN A 69 8.95 8.17 -10.52
N PHE A 70 9.05 7.28 -9.55
CA PHE A 70 9.08 7.67 -8.15
C PHE A 70 10.29 8.57 -7.84
N ASN A 71 11.49 8.16 -8.25
CA ASN A 71 12.72 8.94 -7.99
C ASN A 71 12.65 10.32 -8.64
N ALA A 72 12.16 10.43 -9.87
CA ALA A 72 11.98 11.72 -10.55
C ALA A 72 10.95 12.62 -9.84
N GLN A 73 9.86 12.05 -9.34
CA GLN A 73 8.87 12.80 -8.55
C GLN A 73 9.44 13.24 -7.20
N PHE A 74 10.24 12.39 -6.56
CA PHE A 74 10.91 12.75 -5.32
C PHE A 74 11.91 13.89 -5.52
N ASP A 75 12.70 13.87 -6.58
CA ASP A 75 13.64 14.95 -6.90
C ASP A 75 12.89 16.29 -7.11
N GLN A 76 11.76 16.28 -7.82
CA GLN A 76 10.93 17.47 -7.98
C GLN A 76 10.34 17.96 -6.64
N LEU A 77 9.92 17.05 -5.79
CA LEU A 77 9.44 17.37 -4.45
C LEU A 77 10.56 18.00 -3.61
N LEU A 78 11.77 17.39 -3.65
CA LEU A 78 12.93 17.85 -2.93
C LEU A 78 13.33 19.26 -3.38
N ASP A 79 13.46 19.50 -4.68
CA ASP A 79 13.79 20.80 -5.26
C ASP A 79 12.75 21.87 -4.87
N SER A 80 11.48 21.53 -4.97
CA SER A 80 10.40 22.43 -4.57
C SER A 80 10.45 22.75 -3.09
N TYR A 81 10.63 21.75 -2.24
CA TYR A 81 10.69 21.94 -0.80
C TYR A 81 11.89 22.80 -0.38
N LEU A 82 13.08 22.50 -0.91
CA LEU A 82 14.32 23.23 -0.59
C LEU A 82 14.32 24.66 -1.13
N SER A 83 13.55 24.95 -2.17
CA SER A 83 13.40 26.33 -2.67
C SER A 83 12.73 27.24 -1.63
N TYR A 84 11.85 26.71 -0.81
CA TYR A 84 11.20 27.43 0.30
C TYR A 84 11.92 27.24 1.64
N ASN A 85 12.69 26.17 1.78
CA ASN A 85 13.39 25.80 3.01
C ASN A 85 14.87 25.49 2.75
N PRO A 86 15.69 26.50 2.39
CA PRO A 86 17.05 26.26 1.87
C PRO A 86 18.04 25.68 2.90
N ASN A 87 17.68 25.66 4.17
CA ASN A 87 18.51 25.08 5.25
C ASN A 87 18.11 23.66 5.62
N ASP A 88 17.05 23.13 5.01
CA ASP A 88 16.58 21.78 5.27
C ASP A 88 17.35 20.74 4.45
N THR A 89 17.14 19.48 4.81
CA THR A 89 17.84 18.33 4.22
C THR A 89 16.84 17.31 3.67
N VAL A 90 17.35 16.33 2.93
CA VAL A 90 16.55 15.16 2.50
C VAL A 90 15.82 14.52 3.68
N ALA A 91 16.47 14.41 4.85
CA ALA A 91 15.84 13.84 6.05
C ALA A 91 14.62 14.63 6.51
N ASN A 92 14.62 15.96 6.36
CA ASN A 92 13.45 16.79 6.67
C ASN A 92 12.30 16.53 5.70
N VAL A 93 12.60 16.39 4.42
CA VAL A 93 11.59 16.05 3.39
C VAL A 93 10.99 14.66 3.67
N LEU A 94 11.84 13.67 3.92
CA LEU A 94 11.39 12.32 4.24
C LEU A 94 10.47 12.31 5.46
N SER A 95 10.85 12.99 6.55
CA SER A 95 10.04 13.04 7.77
C SER A 95 8.73 13.81 7.60
N SER A 96 8.66 14.74 6.66
CA SER A 96 7.47 15.55 6.39
C SER A 96 6.45 14.84 5.49
N TYR A 97 6.90 14.06 4.53
CA TYR A 97 6.05 13.47 3.50
C TYR A 97 5.88 11.95 3.60
N PHE A 98 6.80 11.27 4.27
CA PHE A 98 6.77 9.81 4.40
C PHE A 98 6.66 9.38 5.86
N LYS A 99 6.03 8.25 6.08
CA LYS A 99 5.84 7.70 7.43
C LYS A 99 6.77 6.52 7.67
N ARG A 100 7.00 6.23 8.93
CA ARG A 100 7.69 5.03 9.41
C ARG A 100 6.71 4.16 10.22
N GLY A 101 7.14 2.95 10.54
CA GLY A 101 6.34 2.03 11.34
C GLY A 101 5.14 1.48 10.58
N THR A 102 4.21 0.90 11.30
CA THR A 102 3.02 0.28 10.69
C THR A 102 2.11 1.31 10.01
N GLN A 103 1.71 1.01 8.78
CA GLN A 103 0.82 1.86 7.99
C GLN A 103 -0.31 1.04 7.39
N GLU A 104 -1.46 1.68 7.24
CA GLU A 104 -2.63 1.12 6.57
C GLU A 104 -3.04 2.00 5.39
N MET A 105 -3.48 1.36 4.32
CA MET A 105 -4.02 2.02 3.13
C MET A 105 -5.29 1.31 2.68
N ALA A 106 -6.28 2.10 2.30
CA ALA A 106 -7.46 1.63 1.60
C ALA A 106 -7.32 1.96 0.10
N ALA A 107 -7.23 0.94 -0.72
CA ALA A 107 -7.30 1.08 -2.16
C ALA A 107 -8.76 1.03 -2.60
N THR A 108 -9.19 2.07 -3.28
CA THR A 108 -10.56 2.21 -3.81
C THR A 108 -10.56 2.28 -5.32
N SER A 109 -11.70 2.09 -5.93
CA SER A 109 -11.84 2.13 -7.39
C SER A 109 -11.03 1.03 -8.10
N LEU A 110 -10.92 -0.12 -7.45
CA LEU A 110 -10.37 -1.32 -8.07
C LEU A 110 -11.42 -1.91 -9.02
N ASP A 111 -10.93 -2.70 -9.98
CA ASP A 111 -11.82 -3.44 -10.87
C ASP A 111 -12.18 -4.80 -10.25
N PRO A 112 -13.44 -5.22 -10.38
CA PRO A 112 -13.86 -6.53 -9.92
C PRO A 112 -13.14 -7.67 -10.65
N ASN A 113 -12.96 -8.78 -9.95
CA ASN A 113 -12.35 -10.00 -10.50
C ASN A 113 -11.03 -9.77 -11.23
N SER A 114 -10.20 -8.88 -10.66
CA SER A 114 -8.92 -8.46 -11.24
C SER A 114 -7.77 -8.79 -10.30
N VAL A 115 -6.61 -9.05 -10.87
CA VAL A 115 -5.39 -9.38 -10.12
C VAL A 115 -4.56 -8.12 -9.91
N TYR A 116 -4.30 -7.83 -8.65
CA TYR A 116 -3.44 -6.73 -8.23
C TYR A 116 -2.19 -7.25 -7.53
N MET A 117 -1.15 -6.48 -7.62
CA MET A 117 0.10 -6.69 -6.89
C MET A 117 0.32 -5.55 -5.92
N ALA A 118 0.64 -5.87 -4.68
CA ALA A 118 1.12 -4.86 -3.75
C ALA A 118 2.62 -4.67 -3.93
N TYR A 119 3.05 -3.42 -3.95
CA TYR A 119 4.46 -3.07 -4.03
C TYR A 119 4.85 -2.13 -2.88
N LEU A 120 6.08 -2.24 -2.44
CA LEU A 120 6.71 -1.35 -1.48
C LEU A 120 7.99 -0.78 -2.07
N PHE A 121 8.18 0.51 -1.91
CA PHE A 121 9.45 1.19 -2.12
C PHE A 121 10.04 1.57 -0.77
N VAL A 122 11.15 0.93 -0.41
CA VAL A 122 11.94 1.29 0.77
C VAL A 122 12.92 2.39 0.34
N LEU A 123 12.92 3.49 1.06
CA LEU A 123 13.66 4.69 0.67
C LEU A 123 15.01 4.77 1.37
N ASP A 124 16.02 5.18 0.64
CA ASP A 124 17.31 5.53 1.19
C ASP A 124 17.22 6.83 2.01
N ASN A 125 17.67 6.78 3.25
CA ASN A 125 17.55 7.91 4.17
C ASN A 125 18.43 9.11 3.81
N ALA A 126 19.45 8.91 2.97
CA ALA A 126 20.36 9.97 2.57
C ALA A 126 19.93 10.65 1.27
N THR A 127 19.35 9.92 0.35
CA THR A 127 18.96 10.40 -0.99
C THR A 127 17.46 10.56 -1.18
N GLY A 128 16.64 9.79 -0.44
CA GLY A 128 15.20 9.70 -0.61
C GLY A 128 14.77 8.83 -1.80
N HIS A 129 15.71 8.33 -2.58
CA HIS A 129 15.42 7.44 -3.71
C HIS A 129 15.09 6.02 -3.25
N VAL A 130 14.48 5.26 -4.13
CA VAL A 130 14.17 3.86 -3.88
C VAL A 130 15.46 3.06 -3.78
N ALA A 131 15.71 2.49 -2.60
CA ALA A 131 16.85 1.62 -2.33
C ALA A 131 16.50 0.13 -2.51
N ARG A 132 15.24 -0.22 -2.27
CA ARG A 132 14.77 -1.60 -2.36
C ARG A 132 13.31 -1.62 -2.78
N VAL A 133 12.99 -2.54 -3.68
CA VAL A 133 11.62 -2.84 -4.10
C VAL A 133 11.22 -4.20 -3.52
N ILE A 134 10.02 -4.25 -2.98
CA ILE A 134 9.42 -5.49 -2.49
C ILE A 134 8.05 -5.61 -3.12
N THR A 135 7.77 -6.74 -3.72
CA THR A 135 6.47 -7.03 -4.33
C THR A 135 5.82 -8.22 -3.64
N TYR A 136 4.53 -8.11 -3.43
CA TYR A 136 3.70 -9.18 -2.90
C TYR A 136 2.72 -9.62 -3.98
N PRO A 137 2.76 -10.89 -4.37
CA PRO A 137 1.92 -11.38 -5.44
C PRO A 137 0.46 -11.49 -5.04
N GLU A 138 -0.39 -11.25 -6.02
CA GLU A 138 -1.76 -11.71 -6.15
C GLU A 138 -2.75 -11.36 -5.03
N ILE A 139 -3.19 -10.10 -5.05
CA ILE A 139 -4.45 -9.72 -4.41
C ILE A 139 -5.52 -9.78 -5.50
N VAL A 140 -6.43 -10.72 -5.38
CA VAL A 140 -7.53 -10.87 -6.33
C VAL A 140 -8.79 -10.24 -5.74
N THR A 141 -9.32 -9.23 -6.42
CA THR A 141 -10.59 -8.63 -6.06
C THR A 141 -11.74 -9.62 -6.29
N THR A 142 -12.74 -9.55 -5.45
CA THR A 142 -13.92 -10.43 -5.58
C THR A 142 -14.78 -10.02 -6.79
N PRO A 143 -15.64 -10.91 -7.32
CA PRO A 143 -16.63 -10.55 -8.33
C PRO A 143 -17.60 -9.47 -7.83
N GLU A 144 -18.17 -8.70 -8.75
CA GLU A 144 -19.20 -7.71 -8.40
C GLU A 144 -20.37 -8.36 -7.64
N PHE A 145 -20.90 -7.63 -6.66
CA PHE A 145 -22.14 -7.99 -6.00
C PHE A 145 -23.27 -8.00 -7.04
N GLY A 146 -23.89 -9.15 -7.25
CA GLY A 146 -24.99 -9.33 -8.21
C GLY A 146 -24.61 -10.05 -9.49
N ALA A 147 -23.35 -10.42 -9.69
CA ALA A 147 -22.96 -11.37 -10.73
C ALA A 147 -23.32 -12.83 -10.39
N ALA A 148 -24.16 -13.06 -9.38
CA ALA A 148 -24.86 -14.33 -9.27
C ALA A 148 -25.68 -14.50 -10.55
N THR A 149 -25.26 -15.40 -11.42
CA THR A 149 -26.09 -15.85 -12.54
C THR A 149 -27.41 -16.23 -11.96
N PRO A 150 -28.53 -15.58 -12.32
CA PRO A 150 -29.84 -16.02 -11.85
C PRO A 150 -30.04 -17.44 -12.34
N THR A 151 -29.96 -18.37 -11.42
CA THR A 151 -30.36 -19.76 -11.71
C THR A 151 -31.88 -19.74 -11.80
N LEU A 152 -32.39 -19.88 -13.00
CA LEU A 152 -33.82 -20.07 -13.22
C LEU A 152 -34.15 -21.47 -12.75
N GLU A 153 -34.73 -21.59 -11.56
CA GLU A 153 -35.24 -22.86 -11.08
C GLU A 153 -36.67 -23.03 -11.61
N VAL A 154 -36.83 -23.98 -12.51
CA VAL A 154 -38.16 -24.35 -12.99
C VAL A 154 -38.86 -25.15 -11.88
N LEU A 155 -39.71 -24.49 -11.12
CA LEU A 155 -40.41 -25.09 -9.97
C LEU A 155 -41.49 -26.11 -10.34
N GLY A 156 -41.82 -26.27 -11.62
CA GLY A 156 -42.73 -27.27 -12.13
C GLY A 156 -43.46 -26.81 -13.39
N ILE A 157 -43.79 -27.77 -14.22
CA ILE A 157 -44.68 -27.54 -15.35
C ILE A 157 -46.09 -28.01 -14.89
N PHE A 158 -46.96 -27.06 -14.63
CA PHE A 158 -48.37 -27.39 -14.43
C PHE A 158 -49.02 -27.45 -15.81
N SER A 159 -49.28 -28.65 -16.28
CA SER A 159 -50.24 -28.86 -17.35
C SER A 159 -51.64 -28.81 -16.73
N GLY A 160 -52.18 -27.62 -16.59
CA GLY A 160 -53.62 -27.48 -16.38
C GLY A 160 -54.34 -27.86 -17.66
N ASP A 161 -55.59 -28.33 -17.53
CA ASP A 161 -56.44 -28.71 -18.63
C ASP A 161 -56.31 -27.78 -19.83
N GLU A 162 -56.26 -28.33 -20.94
CA GLU A 162 -56.04 -27.96 -22.36
C GLU A 162 -55.97 -26.47 -22.78
N GLU A 163 -56.17 -25.50 -21.90
CA GLU A 163 -56.21 -24.07 -22.29
C GLU A 163 -55.11 -23.14 -21.77
N ALA A 164 -54.24 -23.53 -20.86
CA ALA A 164 -53.15 -22.67 -20.45
C ALA A 164 -52.02 -23.43 -19.78
N GLY A 165 -50.99 -23.75 -20.50
CA GLY A 165 -49.66 -24.03 -19.93
C GLY A 165 -49.08 -22.77 -19.35
N SER A 166 -49.22 -22.51 -18.06
CA SER A 166 -48.52 -21.42 -17.39
C SER A 166 -47.20 -21.95 -16.83
N ILE A 167 -46.13 -21.45 -17.35
CA ILE A 167 -44.77 -21.71 -16.81
C ILE A 167 -44.51 -20.66 -15.75
N PHE A 168 -44.42 -21.07 -14.47
CA PHE A 168 -43.96 -20.21 -13.40
C PHE A 168 -42.46 -20.43 -13.19
N ALA A 169 -41.66 -19.42 -13.52
CA ALA A 169 -40.29 -19.36 -13.18
C ALA A 169 -40.10 -18.37 -12.03
N ALA A 170 -39.52 -18.81 -10.89
CA ALA A 170 -39.15 -17.94 -9.82
C ALA A 170 -37.61 -17.75 -9.83
N PRO A 171 -37.09 -16.53 -9.79
CA PRO A 171 -35.65 -16.31 -9.61
C PRO A 171 -35.28 -16.77 -8.20
N SER A 172 -34.28 -17.66 -8.08
CA SER A 172 -33.65 -17.96 -6.81
C SER A 172 -32.69 -16.82 -6.45
N ALA A 173 -32.84 -16.26 -5.28
CA ALA A 173 -31.97 -15.24 -4.73
C ALA A 173 -30.64 -15.83 -4.27
#